data_b2592c86891ad087a30c9d11c09dc0c5
#
_entry.id   b2592c86891ad087a30c9d11c09dc0c5
#
_cell.length_a   1.000
_cell.length_b   1.000
_cell.length_c   1.000
_cell.angle_alpha   90.00
_cell.angle_beta   90.00
_cell.angle_gamma   90.00
#
_symmetry.space_group_name_H-M   'P 1'
#
loop_
_entity.id
_entity.type
_entity.pdbx_description
1 polymer ?
#
loop_
_entity_poly.entity_id
_entity_poly.type
_entity_poly.pdbx_seq_one_letter_code
_entity_poly.pdbx_strand_id
1 'polypeptide(L)'
;TADQLNDQLSPIGLNPRMIRHLQASVIRRNDYPPATPNGLSLNLLKKVREQTVIPRLDLVEKVVSRQDAFAKYRFRGHAPGSFEAVRIPLLHTSAKKYVVCVSCQTGCALGCAFCVTGRLGPHRNLEAWEMVDQVCRIQADSPHPVRGVVFMGMGEPMLNYEAVVQAARILSEP
;
A
#
# COMPACT_ATOMS: atom_id res chain seq x y z
N THR A 1 4.57 2.58 11.02
CA THR A 1 3.85 3.68 11.70
C THR A 1 4.78 4.88 11.90
N ALA A 2 4.21 6.07 12.15
CA ALA A 2 4.97 7.28 12.42
C ALA A 2 5.89 7.12 13.64
N ASP A 3 5.45 6.40 14.68
CA ASP A 3 6.24 6.17 15.88
C ASP A 3 7.46 5.29 15.59
N GLN A 4 7.30 4.20 14.85
CA GLN A 4 8.43 3.35 14.43
C GLN A 4 9.45 4.11 13.59
N LEU A 5 8.98 4.98 12.69
CA LEU A 5 9.87 5.86 11.91
C LEU A 5 10.56 6.89 12.80
N ASN A 6 9.88 7.39 13.85
CA ASN A 6 10.47 8.32 14.80
C ASN A 6 11.65 7.67 15.54
N ASP A 7 11.49 6.44 16.02
CA ASP A 7 12.56 5.72 16.71
C ASP A 7 13.79 5.51 15.81
N GLN A 8 13.56 5.27 14.52
CA GLN A 8 14.63 5.03 13.54
C GLN A 8 15.29 6.30 13.01
N LEU A 9 14.52 7.38 12.83
CA LEU A 9 14.99 8.58 12.13
C LEU A 9 15.29 9.76 13.04
N SER A 10 14.86 9.75 14.31
CA SER A 10 15.24 10.79 15.27
C SER A 10 16.76 10.91 15.49
N PRO A 11 17.57 9.83 15.49
CA PRO A 11 19.02 9.95 15.63
C PRO A 11 19.71 10.74 14.51
N ILE A 12 19.12 10.82 13.33
CA ILE A 12 19.67 11.59 12.21
C ILE A 12 19.16 13.04 12.15
N GLY A 13 18.37 13.46 13.14
CA GLY A 13 17.92 14.84 13.32
C GLY A 13 16.51 15.13 12.81
N LEU A 14 15.68 14.10 12.54
CA LEU A 14 14.27 14.33 12.23
C LEU A 14 13.43 14.43 13.50
N ASN A 15 12.55 15.40 13.52
CA ASN A 15 11.53 15.51 14.57
C ASN A 15 10.20 14.83 14.13
N PRO A 16 9.27 14.57 15.06
CA PRO A 16 8.02 13.87 14.74
C PRO A 16 7.16 14.52 13.65
N ARG A 17 7.21 15.85 13.52
CA ARG A 17 6.50 16.60 12.49
C ARG A 17 7.09 16.32 11.09
N MET A 18 8.41 16.31 10.98
CA MET A 18 9.12 16.00 9.74
C MET A 18 8.85 14.57 9.30
N ILE A 19 8.82 13.64 10.24
CA ILE A 19 8.56 12.22 10.00
C ILE A 19 7.15 12.01 9.46
N ARG A 20 6.13 12.58 10.11
CA ARG A 20 4.75 12.53 9.60
C ARG A 20 4.64 13.14 8.19
N HIS A 21 5.39 14.20 7.93
CA HIS A 21 5.42 14.83 6.60
C HIS A 21 6.03 13.91 5.52
N LEU A 22 7.12 13.22 5.85
CA LEU A 22 7.73 12.22 4.98
C LEU A 22 6.76 11.06 4.70
N GLN A 23 6.16 10.51 5.75
CA GLN A 23 5.19 9.44 5.64
C GLN A 23 3.99 9.83 4.74
N ALA A 24 3.42 11.01 4.97
CA ALA A 24 2.33 11.54 4.16
C ALA A 24 2.74 11.76 2.68
N SER A 25 3.97 12.18 2.41
CA SER A 25 4.49 12.31 1.04
C SER A 25 4.54 10.98 0.32
N VAL A 26 5.02 9.94 0.99
CA VAL A 26 5.09 8.59 0.42
C VAL A 26 3.69 8.03 0.18
N ILE A 27 2.85 8.04 1.21
CA ILE A 27 1.55 7.34 1.18
C ILE A 27 0.53 8.07 0.31
N ARG A 28 0.40 9.40 0.47
CA ARG A 28 -0.64 10.17 -0.23
C ARG A 28 -0.25 10.60 -1.62
N ARG A 29 1.04 10.92 -1.86
CA ARG A 29 1.52 11.49 -3.12
C ARG A 29 2.39 10.54 -3.92
N ASN A 30 2.74 9.38 -3.35
CA ASN A 30 3.72 8.45 -3.91
C ASN A 30 5.06 9.15 -4.29
N ASP A 31 5.41 10.20 -3.52
CA ASP A 31 6.56 11.06 -3.76
C ASP A 31 7.64 10.79 -2.70
N TYR A 32 8.73 10.17 -3.13
CA TYR A 32 9.89 9.93 -2.30
C TYR A 32 11.17 9.95 -3.12
N PRO A 33 12.14 10.66 -2.63
CA PRO A 33 12.06 11.66 -1.56
C PRO A 33 11.23 12.87 -2.03
N PRO A 34 10.54 13.56 -1.12
CA PRO A 34 9.64 14.65 -1.50
C PRO A 34 10.42 15.75 -2.25
N ALA A 35 9.84 16.23 -3.36
CA ALA A 35 10.45 17.27 -4.19
C ALA A 35 10.59 18.60 -3.47
N THR A 36 9.67 18.90 -2.56
CA THR A 36 9.67 20.11 -1.72
C THR A 36 9.59 19.72 -0.24
N PRO A 37 10.69 19.79 0.48
CA PRO A 37 10.71 19.47 1.90
C PRO A 37 10.14 20.62 2.72
N ASN A 38 8.88 20.58 3.09
CA ASN A 38 8.38 21.51 4.10
C ASN A 38 9.14 21.30 5.43
N GLY A 39 10.11 22.17 5.72
CA GLY A 39 10.89 22.13 6.94
C GLY A 39 12.09 21.18 6.97
N LEU A 40 12.36 20.43 5.88
CA LEU A 40 13.55 19.60 5.76
C LEU A 40 14.65 20.34 4.99
N SER A 41 15.84 20.44 5.55
CA SER A 41 16.99 20.94 4.81
C SER A 41 17.45 19.92 3.76
N LEU A 42 18.10 20.40 2.68
CA LEU A 42 18.65 19.51 1.65
C LEU A 42 19.65 18.48 2.22
N ASN A 43 20.45 18.89 3.21
CA ASN A 43 21.40 18.00 3.88
C ASN A 43 20.68 16.89 4.67
N LEU A 44 19.57 17.22 5.33
CA LEU A 44 18.79 16.24 6.07
C LEU A 44 18.10 15.27 5.14
N LEU A 45 17.53 15.74 4.00
CA LEU A 45 17.01 14.89 2.95
C LEU A 45 18.04 13.92 2.37
N LYS A 46 19.27 14.40 2.17
CA LYS A 46 20.37 13.55 1.71
C LYS A 46 20.64 12.42 2.70
N LYS A 47 20.75 12.73 4.00
CA LYS A 47 20.93 11.71 5.05
C LYS A 47 19.78 10.69 5.08
N VAL A 48 18.52 11.16 4.96
CA VAL A 48 17.36 10.27 4.89
C VAL A 48 17.47 9.32 3.69
N ARG A 49 17.81 9.83 2.51
CA ARG A 49 18.00 9.02 1.29
C ARG A 49 19.08 7.95 1.45
N GLU A 50 20.18 8.29 2.09
CA GLU A 50 21.32 7.39 2.30
C GLU A 50 21.00 6.27 3.30
N GLN A 51 20.08 6.50 4.23
CA GLN A 51 19.77 5.58 5.33
C GLN A 51 18.43 4.87 5.21
N THR A 52 17.62 5.21 4.21
CA THR A 52 16.28 4.61 4.06
C THR A 52 16.04 4.17 2.63
N VAL A 53 15.38 3.03 2.51
CA VAL A 53 14.88 2.50 1.25
C VAL A 53 13.38 2.27 1.39
N ILE A 54 12.61 2.71 0.42
CA ILE A 54 11.19 2.37 0.32
C ILE A 54 11.07 1.19 -0.63
N PRO A 55 10.70 0.01 -0.14
CA PRO A 55 10.46 -1.12 -1.01
C PRO A 55 9.25 -0.83 -1.91
N ARG A 56 9.31 -1.30 -3.15
CA ARG A 56 8.27 -1.08 -4.14
C ARG A 56 7.85 -2.37 -4.80
N LEU A 57 6.57 -2.49 -5.09
CA LEU A 57 6.01 -3.59 -5.88
C LEU A 57 6.29 -3.38 -7.36
N ASP A 58 6.57 -4.46 -8.07
CA ASP A 58 6.55 -4.47 -9.53
C ASP A 58 5.10 -4.62 -10.01
N LEU A 59 4.66 -3.73 -10.89
CA LEU A 59 3.40 -3.89 -11.60
C LEU A 59 3.63 -4.84 -12.78
N VAL A 60 3.08 -6.04 -12.69
CA VAL A 60 3.20 -7.07 -13.72
C VAL A 60 2.17 -6.89 -14.82
N GLU A 61 0.93 -6.53 -14.43
CA GLU A 61 -0.19 -6.39 -15.36
C GLU A 61 -1.26 -5.46 -14.80
N LYS A 62 -1.93 -4.72 -15.68
CA LYS A 62 -3.11 -3.93 -15.37
C LYS A 62 -4.20 -4.20 -16.39
N VAL A 63 -5.38 -4.55 -15.93
CA VAL A 63 -6.57 -4.73 -16.75
C VAL A 63 -7.64 -3.75 -16.27
N VAL A 64 -8.16 -2.94 -17.19
CA VAL A 64 -9.23 -1.98 -16.90
C VAL A 64 -10.51 -2.47 -17.56
N SER A 65 -11.59 -2.56 -16.79
CA SER A 65 -12.91 -2.89 -17.30
C SER A 65 -13.41 -1.77 -18.24
N ARG A 66 -13.98 -2.19 -19.36
CA ARG A 66 -14.59 -1.27 -20.33
C ARG A 66 -16.01 -0.83 -19.92
N GLN A 67 -16.62 -1.51 -18.96
CA GLN A 67 -18.03 -1.31 -18.61
C GLN A 67 -18.21 -0.39 -17.39
N ASP A 68 -17.36 -0.52 -16.38
CA ASP A 68 -17.64 0.00 -15.04
C ASP A 68 -16.44 0.66 -14.34
N ALA A 69 -15.35 0.90 -15.08
CA ALA A 69 -14.13 1.55 -14.59
C ALA A 69 -13.40 0.84 -13.43
N PHE A 70 -13.74 -0.42 -13.12
CA PHE A 70 -12.89 -1.27 -12.27
C PHE A 70 -11.53 -1.48 -12.93
N ALA A 71 -10.50 -1.57 -12.13
CA ALA A 71 -9.18 -1.91 -12.63
C ALA A 71 -8.53 -2.95 -11.71
N LYS A 72 -8.09 -4.05 -12.30
CA LYS A 72 -7.34 -5.10 -11.63
C LYS A 72 -5.86 -4.91 -11.90
N TYR A 73 -5.06 -4.98 -10.86
CA TYR A 73 -3.60 -4.86 -10.89
C TYR A 73 -3.00 -6.17 -10.39
N ARG A 74 -2.03 -6.72 -11.10
CA ARG A 74 -1.24 -7.85 -10.65
C ARG A 74 0.15 -7.36 -10.28
N PHE A 75 0.52 -7.57 -9.03
CA PHE A 75 1.78 -7.14 -8.46
C PHE A 75 2.68 -8.32 -8.13
N ARG A 76 3.98 -8.02 -8.02
CA ARG A 76 5.01 -8.89 -7.48
C ARG A 76 5.86 -8.09 -6.50
N GLY A 77 6.11 -8.67 -5.31
CA GLY A 77 7.06 -8.17 -4.32
C GLY A 77 8.44 -8.78 -4.50
N HIS A 78 9.29 -8.63 -3.50
CA HIS A 78 10.64 -9.19 -3.51
C HIS A 78 10.64 -10.72 -3.32
N ALA A 79 9.69 -11.25 -2.57
CA ALA A 79 9.53 -12.68 -2.36
C ALA A 79 8.70 -13.32 -3.50
N PRO A 80 8.86 -14.64 -3.76
CA PRO A 80 8.12 -15.33 -4.80
C PRO A 80 6.60 -15.22 -4.67
N GLY A 81 5.94 -15.29 -5.81
CA GLY A 81 4.48 -15.22 -5.93
C GLY A 81 3.99 -13.85 -6.38
N SER A 82 2.92 -13.86 -7.16
CA SER A 82 2.20 -12.66 -7.55
C SER A 82 0.83 -12.63 -6.86
N PHE A 83 0.30 -11.43 -6.70
CA PHE A 83 -1.01 -11.21 -6.08
C PHE A 83 -1.72 -10.06 -6.77
N GLU A 84 -3.02 -9.98 -6.56
CA GLU A 84 -3.86 -9.01 -7.24
C GLU A 84 -4.44 -7.99 -6.28
N ALA A 85 -4.66 -6.78 -6.77
CA ALA A 85 -5.43 -5.76 -6.09
C ALA A 85 -6.41 -5.13 -7.07
N VAL A 86 -7.51 -4.57 -6.56
CA VAL A 86 -8.57 -4.02 -7.41
C VAL A 86 -8.90 -2.60 -7.00
N ARG A 87 -8.90 -1.70 -7.98
CA ARG A 87 -9.49 -0.37 -7.84
C ARG A 87 -10.98 -0.46 -8.12
N ILE A 88 -11.79 -0.10 -7.13
CA ILE A 88 -13.25 -0.19 -7.14
C ILE A 88 -13.83 1.23 -7.22
N PRO A 89 -14.60 1.59 -8.24
CA PRO A 89 -15.28 2.88 -8.30
C PRO A 89 -16.46 2.93 -7.30
N LEU A 90 -16.59 4.04 -6.58
CA LEU A 90 -17.76 4.30 -5.74
C LEU A 90 -18.86 4.93 -6.58
N LEU A 91 -19.79 4.10 -7.05
CA LEU A 91 -20.81 4.47 -8.03
C LEU A 91 -21.90 5.40 -7.49
N HIS A 92 -22.10 5.42 -6.17
CA HIS A 92 -23.21 6.15 -5.53
C HIS A 92 -22.82 7.48 -4.90
N THR A 93 -21.67 8.03 -5.28
CA THR A 93 -21.23 9.34 -4.77
C THR A 93 -21.25 10.39 -5.86
N SER A 94 -21.70 11.61 -5.53
CA SER A 94 -21.66 12.77 -6.45
C SER A 94 -20.28 13.13 -6.94
N ALA A 95 -19.24 12.79 -6.17
CA ALA A 95 -17.84 12.95 -6.55
C ALA A 95 -17.24 11.58 -6.89
N LYS A 96 -16.61 11.47 -8.06
CA LYS A 96 -15.91 10.24 -8.45
C LYS A 96 -14.78 9.93 -7.48
N LYS A 97 -14.84 8.78 -6.84
CA LYS A 97 -13.90 8.30 -5.82
C LYS A 97 -13.67 6.81 -6.00
N TYR A 98 -12.57 6.31 -5.43
CA TYR A 98 -12.23 4.90 -5.46
C TYR A 98 -12.01 4.33 -4.07
N VAL A 99 -12.23 3.02 -3.95
CA VAL A 99 -11.75 2.16 -2.88
C VAL A 99 -10.75 1.17 -3.48
N VAL A 100 -9.72 0.80 -2.74
CA VAL A 100 -8.78 -0.23 -3.14
C VAL A 100 -9.05 -1.50 -2.35
N CYS A 101 -9.30 -2.59 -3.06
CA CYS A 101 -9.34 -3.94 -2.50
C CYS A 101 -7.92 -4.52 -2.56
N VAL A 102 -7.29 -4.72 -1.40
CA VAL A 102 -5.92 -5.21 -1.28
C VAL A 102 -5.88 -6.68 -0.89
N SER A 103 -4.87 -7.38 -1.39
CA SER A 103 -4.52 -8.74 -0.97
C SER A 103 -3.63 -8.72 0.25
N CYS A 104 -3.78 -9.71 1.13
CA CYS A 104 -2.93 -9.93 2.30
C CYS A 104 -2.11 -11.22 2.23
N GLN A 105 -2.35 -12.09 1.24
CA GLN A 105 -1.61 -13.34 0.99
C GLN A 105 -1.50 -13.58 -0.53
N THR A 106 -0.59 -14.44 -0.96
CA THR A 106 -0.47 -14.88 -2.37
C THR A 106 -1.30 -16.13 -2.69
N GLY A 107 -2.02 -16.65 -1.73
CA GLY A 107 -2.96 -17.78 -1.76
C GLY A 107 -3.75 -17.77 -0.47
N CYS A 108 -4.56 -18.81 -0.18
CA CYS A 108 -5.34 -18.86 1.05
C CYS A 108 -5.49 -20.31 1.54
N ALA A 109 -5.21 -20.52 2.84
CA ALA A 109 -5.31 -21.83 3.47
C ALA A 109 -6.75 -22.24 3.80
N LEU A 110 -7.73 -21.31 3.79
CA LEU A 110 -9.11 -21.63 4.16
C LEU A 110 -9.81 -22.53 3.14
N GLY A 111 -9.36 -22.54 1.88
CA GLY A 111 -9.89 -23.44 0.87
C GLY A 111 -11.39 -23.29 0.60
N CYS A 112 -11.98 -22.11 0.80
CA CYS A 112 -13.41 -21.88 0.59
C CYS A 112 -13.85 -22.34 -0.82
N ALA A 113 -14.86 -23.17 -0.91
CA ALA A 113 -15.28 -23.84 -2.14
C ALA A 113 -15.66 -22.88 -3.28
N PHE A 114 -16.15 -21.68 -2.95
CA PHE A 114 -16.55 -20.65 -3.90
C PHE A 114 -15.39 -19.70 -4.29
N CYS A 115 -14.23 -19.77 -3.61
CA CYS A 115 -13.16 -18.80 -3.76
C CYS A 115 -12.03 -19.32 -4.65
N VAL A 116 -11.72 -18.58 -5.73
CA VAL A 116 -10.61 -18.93 -6.62
C VAL A 116 -9.27 -18.96 -5.88
N THR A 117 -9.03 -17.99 -5.00
CA THR A 117 -7.80 -17.93 -4.20
C THR A 117 -7.64 -19.14 -3.27
N GLY A 118 -8.75 -19.66 -2.71
CA GLY A 118 -8.74 -20.88 -1.91
C GLY A 118 -8.32 -22.14 -2.69
N ARG A 119 -8.56 -22.16 -4.00
CA ARG A 119 -8.13 -23.26 -4.88
C ARG A 119 -6.64 -23.23 -5.22
N LEU A 120 -5.99 -22.07 -5.07
CA LEU A 120 -4.54 -21.96 -5.25
C LEU A 120 -3.75 -22.57 -4.08
N GLY A 121 -4.43 -22.81 -2.96
CA GLY A 121 -3.82 -23.28 -1.71
C GLY A 121 -3.01 -22.20 -0.99
N PRO A 122 -2.40 -22.56 0.14
CA PRO A 122 -1.57 -21.63 0.92
C PRO A 122 -0.22 -21.42 0.24
N HIS A 123 0.21 -20.16 0.17
CA HIS A 123 1.55 -19.79 -0.27
C HIS A 123 2.28 -19.01 0.82
N ARG A 124 2.14 -17.66 0.84
CA ARG A 124 2.75 -16.84 1.87
C ARG A 124 1.87 -15.68 2.30
N ASN A 125 2.12 -15.20 3.50
CA ASN A 125 1.62 -13.92 3.96
C ASN A 125 2.37 -12.77 3.25
N LEU A 126 1.64 -11.70 2.93
CA LEU A 126 2.25 -10.44 2.48
C LEU A 126 2.71 -9.65 3.72
N GLU A 127 3.81 -8.96 3.56
CA GLU A 127 4.29 -8.01 4.56
C GLU A 127 3.46 -6.72 4.54
N ALA A 128 3.46 -5.98 5.65
CA ALA A 128 2.68 -4.75 5.75
C ALA A 128 3.02 -3.73 4.65
N TRP A 129 4.30 -3.60 4.28
CA TRP A 129 4.72 -2.70 3.20
C TRP A 129 4.16 -3.10 1.84
N GLU A 130 4.01 -4.42 1.55
CA GLU A 130 3.43 -4.90 0.30
C GLU A 130 1.95 -4.50 0.20
N MET A 131 1.22 -4.56 1.32
CA MET A 131 -0.17 -4.11 1.39
C MET A 131 -0.31 -2.59 1.24
N VAL A 132 0.56 -1.82 1.88
CA VAL A 132 0.60 -0.36 1.76
C VAL A 132 0.96 0.07 0.33
N ASP A 133 1.95 -0.55 -0.29
CA ASP A 133 2.40 -0.16 -1.64
C ASP A 133 1.37 -0.52 -2.74
N GLN A 134 0.53 -1.55 -2.54
CA GLN A 134 -0.64 -1.77 -3.42
C GLN A 134 -1.50 -0.50 -3.49
N VAL A 135 -1.79 0.10 -2.33
CA VAL A 135 -2.61 1.32 -2.25
C VAL A 135 -1.88 2.51 -2.88
N CYS A 136 -0.61 2.71 -2.55
CA CYS A 136 0.19 3.82 -3.09
C CYS A 136 0.28 3.77 -4.61
N ARG A 137 0.55 2.58 -5.17
CA ARG A 137 0.65 2.36 -6.63
C ARG A 137 -0.68 2.61 -7.34
N ILE A 138 -1.78 2.07 -6.79
CA ILE A 138 -3.10 2.24 -7.37
C ILE A 138 -3.57 3.69 -7.24
N GLN A 139 -3.30 4.37 -6.12
CA GLN A 139 -3.64 5.78 -5.94
C GLN A 139 -2.90 6.66 -6.94
N ALA A 140 -1.60 6.43 -7.17
CA ALA A 140 -0.80 7.18 -8.14
C ALA A 140 -1.30 7.01 -9.58
N ASP A 141 -1.85 5.83 -9.92
CA ASP A 141 -2.42 5.52 -11.24
C ASP A 141 -3.90 5.91 -11.37
N SER A 142 -4.55 6.33 -10.30
CA SER A 142 -5.99 6.58 -10.27
C SER A 142 -6.33 8.00 -10.76
N PRO A 143 -7.30 8.16 -11.69
CA PRO A 143 -7.72 9.49 -12.16
C PRO A 143 -8.52 10.29 -11.12
N HIS A 144 -8.98 9.65 -10.05
CA HIS A 144 -9.72 10.26 -8.94
C HIS A 144 -9.21 9.74 -7.60
N PRO A 145 -9.44 10.47 -6.48
CA PRO A 145 -8.90 10.09 -5.17
C PRO A 145 -9.38 8.72 -4.68
N VAL A 146 -8.45 7.95 -4.13
CA VAL A 146 -8.75 6.77 -3.29
C VAL A 146 -9.17 7.26 -1.91
N ARG A 147 -10.30 6.76 -1.40
CA ARG A 147 -10.90 7.20 -0.12
C ARG A 147 -11.12 6.07 0.88
N GLY A 148 -10.77 4.87 0.50
CA GLY A 148 -10.90 3.72 1.39
C GLY A 148 -10.08 2.54 0.91
N VAL A 149 -9.83 1.64 1.84
CA VAL A 149 -9.13 0.37 1.60
C VAL A 149 -9.95 -0.74 2.24
N VAL A 150 -10.08 -1.87 1.55
CA VAL A 150 -10.70 -3.09 2.07
C VAL A 150 -9.73 -4.26 1.89
N PHE A 151 -9.57 -5.07 2.91
CA PHE A 151 -8.73 -6.28 2.88
C PHE A 151 -9.58 -7.48 2.49
N MET A 152 -10.09 -7.47 1.25
CA MET A 152 -11.00 -8.48 0.68
C MET A 152 -10.44 -9.08 -0.61
N GLY A 153 -9.16 -8.88 -0.88
CA GLY A 153 -8.46 -9.47 -2.01
C GLY A 153 -8.04 -10.91 -1.76
N MET A 154 -6.87 -11.31 -2.25
CA MET A 154 -6.35 -12.64 -2.02
C MET A 154 -5.89 -12.81 -0.56
N GLY A 155 -6.28 -13.96 0.03
CA GLY A 155 -5.92 -14.32 1.41
C GLY A 155 -7.02 -14.07 2.43
N GLU A 156 -6.76 -14.54 3.66
CA GLU A 156 -7.58 -14.31 4.84
C GLU A 156 -6.87 -13.35 5.80
N PRO A 157 -7.40 -12.15 6.06
CA PRO A 157 -6.76 -11.17 6.94
C PRO A 157 -6.45 -11.70 8.35
N MET A 158 -7.31 -12.54 8.91
CA MET A 158 -7.10 -13.10 10.24
C MET A 158 -5.95 -14.10 10.29
N LEU A 159 -5.56 -14.69 9.17
CA LEU A 159 -4.36 -15.53 9.07
C LEU A 159 -3.06 -14.72 8.84
N ASN A 160 -3.19 -13.41 8.64
CA ASN A 160 -2.07 -12.46 8.53
C ASN A 160 -2.31 -11.20 9.40
N TYR A 161 -2.89 -11.40 10.57
CA TYR A 161 -3.47 -10.36 11.42
C TYR A 161 -2.51 -9.22 11.72
N GLU A 162 -1.30 -9.53 12.21
CA GLU A 162 -0.32 -8.51 12.62
C GLU A 162 0.08 -7.57 11.47
N ALA A 163 0.38 -8.14 10.30
CA ALA A 163 0.75 -7.34 9.13
C ALA A 163 -0.43 -6.53 8.59
N VAL A 164 -1.65 -7.08 8.61
CA VAL A 164 -2.87 -6.37 8.20
C VAL A 164 -3.16 -5.20 9.13
N VAL A 165 -3.08 -5.40 10.45
CA VAL A 165 -3.28 -4.31 11.42
C VAL A 165 -2.21 -3.23 11.27
N GLN A 166 -0.95 -3.62 11.07
CA GLN A 166 0.14 -2.67 10.82
C GLN A 166 -0.10 -1.86 9.54
N ALA A 167 -0.48 -2.50 8.44
CA ALA A 167 -0.81 -1.82 7.18
C ALA A 167 -2.00 -0.86 7.35
N ALA A 168 -3.05 -1.29 8.05
CA ALA A 168 -4.22 -0.46 8.32
C ALA A 168 -3.86 0.79 9.14
N ARG A 169 -3.02 0.65 10.18
CA ARG A 169 -2.51 1.78 10.97
C ARG A 169 -1.73 2.75 10.09
N ILE A 170 -0.77 2.25 9.30
CA ILE A 170 0.04 3.09 8.40
C ILE A 170 -0.85 3.87 7.42
N LEU A 171 -1.85 3.24 6.83
CA LEU A 171 -2.77 3.86 5.87
C LEU A 171 -3.75 4.87 6.53
N SER A 172 -3.98 4.77 7.82
CA SER A 172 -4.89 5.64 8.59
C SER A 172 -4.20 6.85 9.21
N GLU A 173 -2.88 6.85 9.36
CA GLU A 173 -2.08 7.87 10.06
C GLU A 173 -1.72 9.12 9.27
N PRO A 174 -1.87 9.32 8.05
CA PRO A 174 -1.24 10.33 7.19
C PRO A 174 -1.40 11.78 7.55
#